data_9b064ee2a57c9c2928c6bd6ca5464f84
#
_entry.id   9b064ee2a57c9c2928c6bd6ca5464f84
#
_cell.length_a   1.000
_cell.length_b   1.000
_cell.length_c   1.000
_cell.angle_alpha   90.00
_cell.angle_beta   90.00
_cell.angle_gamma   90.00
#
_symmetry.space_group_name_H-M   'P 1'
#
loop_
_entity.id
_entity.type
_entity.pdbx_description
1 polymer ?
#
loop_
_entity_poly.entity_id
_entity_poly.type
_entity_poly.pdbx_seq_one_letter_code
_entity_poly.pdbx_strand_id
1 'polypeptide(L)'
;MSLAQVKTIGTSTDIRSDKYLLRQKYPQRHFHYSLKDFFSFQTNSGTIDDWNESRNILVSENFIIGLIAGLEEEVGDASGVLMYNIGQQWGQEDAKFFRSWFLKEYGYDDFSQLNLMYVLEAWWWPFIAQGWGNWEVDMSDQKNGFMFINIFDSAVARTLGDVGKPVCHIYAGLFAGFFSDLINKDLG
;
A
#
# COMPACT_ATOMS: atom_id res chain seq x y z
N MET A 1 -0.62 27.27 -4.57
CA MET A 1 0.53 26.39 -4.84
C MET A 1 -0.06 25.04 -5.18
N SER A 2 0.08 24.60 -6.43
CA SER A 2 -0.27 23.23 -6.80
C SER A 2 0.72 22.32 -6.05
N LEU A 3 0.21 21.49 -5.14
CA LEU A 3 1.02 20.44 -4.58
C LEU A 3 1.38 19.51 -5.73
N ALA A 4 2.66 19.32 -5.96
CA ALA A 4 3.13 18.48 -7.02
C ALA A 4 2.53 17.08 -6.88
N GLN A 5 1.99 16.55 -7.95
CA GLN A 5 1.69 15.14 -8.06
C GLN A 5 2.93 14.36 -7.70
N VAL A 6 2.84 13.50 -6.72
CA VAL A 6 3.93 12.60 -6.39
C VAL A 6 3.70 11.33 -7.17
N LYS A 7 4.45 11.18 -8.24
CA LYS A 7 4.49 9.90 -8.94
C LYS A 7 5.22 8.91 -8.06
N THR A 8 4.57 7.82 -7.74
CA THR A 8 5.24 6.71 -7.10
C THR A 8 6.38 6.23 -7.99
N ILE A 9 7.41 5.87 -7.33
CA ILE A 9 8.62 5.41 -7.98
C ILE A 9 8.34 3.98 -8.43
N GLY A 10 7.79 3.80 -9.60
CA GLY A 10 7.60 2.47 -10.17
C GLY A 10 8.80 1.56 -9.85
N THR A 11 9.19 0.68 -10.55
CA THR A 11 10.30 -0.29 -10.34
C THR A 11 11.67 0.30 -9.91
N SER A 12 11.76 1.57 -9.56
CA SER A 12 12.99 2.20 -9.09
C SER A 12 13.36 1.65 -7.72
N THR A 13 14.53 1.07 -7.65
CA THR A 13 15.19 0.65 -6.40
C THR A 13 15.62 1.83 -5.52
N ASP A 14 15.36 3.03 -5.98
CA ASP A 14 15.89 4.24 -5.37
C ASP A 14 14.75 5.14 -4.94
N ILE A 15 14.28 4.95 -3.72
CA ILE A 15 13.47 5.99 -3.11
C ILE A 15 14.38 7.21 -2.98
N ARG A 16 13.95 8.26 -3.59
CA ARG A 16 14.60 9.55 -3.48
C ARG A 16 14.37 10.16 -2.10
N SER A 17 14.67 9.37 -1.08
CA SER A 17 14.61 9.79 0.32
C SER A 17 15.57 10.94 0.63
N ASP A 18 16.53 11.19 -0.26
CA ASP A 18 17.38 12.39 -0.25
C ASP A 18 16.58 13.70 -0.40
N LYS A 19 15.37 13.64 -0.97
CA LYS A 19 14.44 14.77 -0.95
C LYS A 19 13.79 15.01 0.42
N TYR A 20 13.86 14.03 1.31
CA TYR A 20 13.22 14.06 2.61
C TYR A 20 14.30 14.07 3.68
N LEU A 21 14.19 15.01 4.60
CA LEU A 21 15.19 15.27 5.64
C LEU A 21 15.51 14.08 6.55
N LEU A 22 14.67 13.07 6.54
CA LEU A 22 14.83 11.87 7.39
C LEU A 22 16.13 11.12 7.09
N ARG A 23 16.53 10.98 5.85
CA ARG A 23 17.75 10.27 5.50
C ARG A 23 19.01 10.93 6.02
N GLN A 24 19.02 12.26 6.08
CA GLN A 24 20.17 13.01 6.63
C GLN A 24 20.26 12.89 8.14
N LYS A 25 19.10 12.84 8.81
CA LYS A 25 19.01 12.79 10.27
C LYS A 25 19.04 11.35 10.81
N TYR A 26 18.47 10.41 10.04
CA TYR A 26 18.33 9.00 10.42
C TYR A 26 18.72 8.12 9.24
N PRO A 27 19.98 7.72 9.13
CA PRO A 27 20.42 6.85 8.04
C PRO A 27 19.67 5.53 8.12
N GLN A 28 19.18 5.09 6.97
CA GLN A 28 18.54 3.80 6.82
C GLN A 28 19.46 2.68 7.29
N ARG A 29 18.92 1.75 8.06
CA ARG A 29 19.63 0.54 8.48
C ARG A 29 19.66 -0.50 7.37
N HIS A 30 18.62 -0.50 6.52
CA HIS A 30 18.45 -1.47 5.43
C HIS A 30 18.11 -0.80 4.12
N PHE A 31 18.51 -1.42 3.03
CA PHE A 31 18.13 -1.03 1.67
C PHE A 31 16.79 -1.69 1.29
N HIS A 32 15.75 -1.46 2.11
CA HIS A 32 14.46 -2.10 1.93
C HIS A 32 13.70 -1.64 0.67
N TYR A 33 14.20 -0.65 -0.01
CA TYR A 33 13.69 -0.21 -1.31
C TYR A 33 14.40 -0.87 -2.50
N SER A 34 15.27 -1.82 -2.25
CA SER A 34 15.88 -2.65 -3.27
C SER A 34 15.12 -3.96 -3.39
N LEU A 35 14.59 -4.27 -4.58
CA LEU A 35 13.90 -5.56 -4.81
C LEU A 35 14.76 -6.77 -4.45
N LYS A 36 16.08 -6.66 -4.61
CA LYS A 36 17.03 -7.75 -4.30
C LYS A 36 17.12 -8.04 -2.81
N ASP A 37 16.91 -7.01 -2.01
CA ASP A 37 17.07 -7.11 -0.56
C ASP A 37 15.71 -7.14 0.15
N PHE A 38 14.61 -6.87 -0.59
CA PHE A 38 13.30 -6.82 -0.01
C PHE A 38 12.69 -8.19 0.24
N PHE A 39 12.82 -9.12 -0.72
CA PHE A 39 12.27 -10.47 -0.59
C PHE A 39 13.36 -11.52 -0.49
N SER A 40 13.19 -12.44 0.45
CA SER A 40 13.99 -13.65 0.62
C SER A 40 13.15 -14.87 0.28
N PHE A 41 13.56 -15.60 -0.76
CA PHE A 41 12.87 -16.81 -1.19
C PHE A 41 13.57 -18.05 -0.63
N GLN A 42 12.90 -18.76 0.26
CA GLN A 42 13.41 -19.98 0.88
C GLN A 42 12.74 -21.19 0.21
N THR A 43 13.27 -21.63 -0.92
CA THR A 43 12.67 -22.69 -1.73
C THR A 43 12.57 -24.05 -1.01
N ASN A 44 13.48 -24.32 -0.08
CA ASN A 44 13.46 -25.58 0.70
C ASN A 44 12.30 -25.64 1.70
N SER A 45 11.91 -24.52 2.27
CA SER A 45 10.79 -24.41 3.22
C SER A 45 9.50 -23.94 2.54
N GLY A 46 9.58 -23.46 1.30
CA GLY A 46 8.45 -22.87 0.59
C GLY A 46 8.01 -21.53 1.21
N THR A 47 8.96 -20.76 1.75
CA THR A 47 8.67 -19.48 2.40
C THR A 47 9.19 -18.31 1.59
N ILE A 48 8.45 -17.20 1.65
CA ILE A 48 8.87 -15.90 1.15
C ILE A 48 8.72 -14.93 2.30
N ASP A 49 9.84 -14.37 2.73
CA ASP A 49 9.86 -13.39 3.82
C ASP A 49 10.34 -12.05 3.26
N ASP A 50 9.80 -10.95 3.76
CA ASP A 50 10.36 -9.65 3.47
C ASP A 50 11.55 -9.34 4.39
N TRP A 51 12.23 -8.23 4.13
CA TRP A 51 13.39 -7.80 4.89
C TRP A 51 13.11 -7.59 6.40
N ASN A 52 11.84 -7.42 6.78
CA ASN A 52 11.43 -7.29 8.18
C ASN A 52 10.90 -8.62 8.75
N GLU A 53 11.24 -9.74 8.11
CA GLU A 53 10.87 -11.10 8.54
C GLU A 53 9.37 -11.39 8.50
N SER A 54 8.59 -10.54 7.79
CA SER A 54 7.17 -10.80 7.60
C SER A 54 6.95 -11.80 6.47
N ARG A 55 6.06 -12.75 6.74
CA ARG A 55 5.72 -13.80 5.78
C ARG A 55 4.88 -13.24 4.64
N ASN A 56 5.33 -13.51 3.44
CA ASN A 56 4.62 -13.17 2.21
C ASN A 56 4.17 -14.43 1.47
N ILE A 57 3.16 -14.27 0.61
CA ILE A 57 2.74 -15.27 -0.37
C ILE A 57 2.75 -14.65 -1.76
N LEU A 58 3.13 -15.43 -2.75
CA LEU A 58 3.03 -15.05 -4.15
C LEU A 58 1.77 -15.71 -4.72
N VAL A 59 0.85 -14.90 -5.20
CA VAL A 59 -0.39 -15.37 -5.83
C VAL A 59 -0.47 -14.86 -7.25
N SER A 60 -1.13 -15.61 -8.13
CA SER A 60 -1.45 -15.14 -9.47
C SER A 60 -2.68 -14.24 -9.46
N GLU A 61 -2.83 -13.43 -10.50
CA GLU A 61 -4.05 -12.62 -10.71
C GLU A 61 -5.32 -13.49 -10.70
N ASN A 62 -5.24 -14.75 -11.17
CA ASN A 62 -6.35 -15.69 -11.13
C ASN A 62 -6.87 -15.98 -9.72
N PHE A 63 -6.03 -15.88 -8.69
CA PHE A 63 -6.48 -16.01 -7.32
C PHE A 63 -7.41 -14.84 -6.93
N ILE A 64 -7.07 -13.63 -7.34
CA ILE A 64 -7.90 -12.44 -7.10
C ILE A 64 -9.23 -12.55 -7.84
N ILE A 65 -9.22 -13.01 -9.11
CA ILE A 65 -10.46 -13.28 -9.86
C ILE A 65 -11.32 -14.29 -9.12
N GLY A 66 -10.74 -15.43 -8.74
CA GLY A 66 -11.47 -16.48 -8.04
C GLY A 66 -12.09 -16.02 -6.73
N LEU A 67 -11.37 -15.18 -5.97
CA LEU A 67 -11.88 -14.60 -4.73
C LEU A 67 -13.09 -13.69 -5.00
N ILE A 68 -12.98 -12.77 -5.97
CA ILE A 68 -14.04 -11.81 -6.28
C ILE A 68 -15.25 -12.52 -6.88
N ALA A 69 -15.03 -13.41 -7.86
CA ALA A 69 -16.11 -14.15 -8.50
C ALA A 69 -16.84 -15.05 -7.50
N GLY A 70 -16.11 -15.75 -6.62
CA GLY A 70 -16.72 -16.55 -5.57
C GLY A 70 -17.55 -15.74 -4.59
N LEU A 71 -17.08 -14.56 -4.20
CA LEU A 71 -17.88 -13.66 -3.37
C LEU A 71 -19.13 -13.15 -4.09
N GLU A 72 -19.02 -12.77 -5.37
CA GLU A 72 -20.18 -12.36 -6.17
C GLU A 72 -21.22 -13.46 -6.33
N GLU A 73 -20.80 -14.70 -6.51
CA GLU A 73 -21.69 -15.86 -6.61
C GLU A 73 -22.46 -16.07 -5.30
N GLU A 74 -21.80 -15.94 -4.15
CA GLU A 74 -22.41 -16.23 -2.85
C GLU A 74 -23.28 -15.08 -2.31
N VAL A 75 -22.88 -13.82 -2.50
CA VAL A 75 -23.52 -12.67 -1.85
C VAL A 75 -23.97 -11.57 -2.82
N GLY A 76 -23.80 -11.76 -4.12
CA GLY A 76 -24.20 -10.79 -5.14
C GLY A 76 -23.53 -9.42 -4.96
N ASP A 77 -24.33 -8.34 -5.05
CA ASP A 77 -23.84 -6.97 -4.96
C ASP A 77 -23.19 -6.61 -3.60
N ALA A 78 -23.44 -7.40 -2.55
CA ALA A 78 -22.79 -7.21 -1.27
C ALA A 78 -21.27 -7.57 -1.30
N SER A 79 -20.80 -8.23 -2.36
CA SER A 79 -19.39 -8.57 -2.55
C SER A 79 -18.47 -7.35 -2.47
N GLY A 80 -18.89 -6.21 -3.02
CA GLY A 80 -18.14 -4.95 -2.94
C GLY A 80 -17.92 -4.48 -1.50
N VAL A 81 -18.96 -4.58 -0.65
CA VAL A 81 -18.86 -4.23 0.77
C VAL A 81 -17.91 -5.19 1.50
N LEU A 82 -18.00 -6.48 1.22
CA LEU A 82 -17.09 -7.46 1.82
C LEU A 82 -15.64 -7.21 1.40
N MET A 83 -15.40 -6.95 0.13
CA MET A 83 -14.05 -6.61 -0.36
C MET A 83 -13.51 -5.32 0.27
N TYR A 84 -14.36 -4.32 0.47
CA TYR A 84 -13.99 -3.11 1.20
C TYR A 84 -13.59 -3.44 2.64
N ASN A 85 -14.40 -4.21 3.36
CA ASN A 85 -14.14 -4.59 4.74
C ASN A 85 -12.86 -5.42 4.88
N ILE A 86 -12.60 -6.34 3.94
CA ILE A 86 -11.34 -7.10 3.87
C ILE A 86 -10.16 -6.14 3.71
N GLY A 87 -10.27 -5.19 2.78
CA GLY A 87 -9.26 -4.17 2.58
C GLY A 87 -9.04 -3.31 3.81
N GLN A 88 -10.10 -2.90 4.49
CA GLN A 88 -10.04 -2.07 5.70
C GLN A 88 -9.30 -2.78 6.85
N GLN A 89 -9.62 -4.04 7.10
CA GLN A 89 -8.91 -4.85 8.08
C GLN A 89 -7.43 -5.02 7.70
N TRP A 90 -7.16 -5.30 6.44
CA TRP A 90 -5.79 -5.37 5.95
C TRP A 90 -5.03 -4.06 6.16
N GLY A 91 -5.62 -2.91 5.81
CA GLY A 91 -5.00 -1.60 6.00
C GLY A 91 -4.71 -1.26 7.46
N GLN A 92 -5.60 -1.62 8.38
CA GLN A 92 -5.41 -1.42 9.81
C GLN A 92 -4.25 -2.27 10.36
N GLU A 93 -4.18 -3.55 9.99
CA GLU A 93 -3.08 -4.41 10.42
C GLU A 93 -1.74 -3.98 9.80
N ASP A 94 -1.78 -3.57 8.53
CA ASP A 94 -0.60 -3.08 7.84
C ASP A 94 -0.08 -1.76 8.43
N ALA A 95 -0.98 -0.87 8.88
CA ALA A 95 -0.59 0.36 9.57
C ALA A 95 0.15 0.10 10.88
N LYS A 96 -0.32 -0.88 11.68
CA LYS A 96 0.36 -1.30 12.93
C LYS A 96 1.76 -1.85 12.64
N PHE A 97 1.84 -2.71 11.62
CA PHE A 97 3.10 -3.25 11.16
C PHE A 97 4.05 -2.17 10.68
N PHE A 98 3.56 -1.24 9.86
CA PHE A 98 4.32 -0.11 9.34
C PHE A 98 4.85 0.80 10.44
N ARG A 99 4.04 1.10 11.48
CA ARG A 99 4.49 1.87 12.66
C ARG A 99 5.64 1.19 13.36
N SER A 100 5.50 -0.11 13.64
CA SER A 100 6.54 -0.89 14.33
C SER A 100 7.84 -0.90 13.54
N TRP A 101 7.73 -1.12 12.25
CA TRP A 101 8.87 -1.08 11.34
C TRP A 101 9.51 0.31 11.28
N PHE A 102 8.71 1.35 11.12
CA PHE A 102 9.19 2.72 10.98
C PHE A 102 9.90 3.21 12.26
N LEU A 103 9.36 2.83 13.42
CA LEU A 103 10.00 3.06 14.71
C LEU A 103 11.37 2.36 14.79
N LYS A 104 11.43 1.09 14.39
CA LYS A 104 12.66 0.30 14.40
C LYS A 104 13.73 0.88 13.47
N GLU A 105 13.33 1.37 12.29
CA GLU A 105 14.24 1.86 11.25
C GLU A 105 14.68 3.31 11.52
N TYR A 106 13.74 4.17 11.89
CA TYR A 106 13.97 5.61 11.98
C TYR A 106 13.86 6.18 13.40
N GLY A 107 13.32 5.45 14.34
CA GLY A 107 13.11 5.90 15.71
C GLY A 107 11.89 6.82 15.89
N TYR A 108 10.94 6.80 14.95
CA TYR A 108 9.69 7.55 15.03
C TYR A 108 8.49 6.61 15.17
N ASP A 109 7.61 6.94 16.09
CA ASP A 109 6.29 6.32 16.26
C ASP A 109 5.13 7.29 15.96
N ASP A 110 5.42 8.57 15.89
CA ASP A 110 4.48 9.63 15.55
C ASP A 110 4.79 10.20 14.16
N PHE A 111 3.90 9.90 13.22
CA PHE A 111 4.02 10.36 11.83
C PHE A 111 3.62 11.82 11.63
N SER A 112 2.98 12.47 12.62
CA SER A 112 2.54 13.87 12.50
C SER A 112 3.68 14.86 12.24
N GLN A 113 4.90 14.48 12.63
CA GLN A 113 6.10 15.28 12.44
C GLN A 113 6.82 15.02 11.12
N LEU A 114 6.33 14.07 10.33
CA LEU A 114 6.95 13.63 9.11
C LEU A 114 6.27 14.24 7.88
N ASN A 115 7.01 14.27 6.79
CA ASN A 115 6.41 14.60 5.50
C ASN A 115 5.46 13.47 5.08
N LEU A 116 4.16 13.77 4.93
CA LEU A 116 3.14 12.80 4.57
C LEU A 116 3.51 12.03 3.29
N MET A 117 4.07 12.72 2.31
CA MET A 117 4.43 12.07 1.04
C MET A 117 5.55 11.05 1.21
N TYR A 118 6.50 11.32 2.12
CA TYR A 118 7.53 10.35 2.47
C TYR A 118 6.93 9.10 3.14
N VAL A 119 6.01 9.33 4.10
CA VAL A 119 5.31 8.23 4.79
C VAL A 119 4.56 7.37 3.78
N LEU A 120 3.82 8.00 2.87
CA LEU A 120 3.06 7.29 1.84
C LEU A 120 3.96 6.53 0.87
N GLU A 121 5.02 7.15 0.36
CA GLU A 121 5.98 6.48 -0.52
C GLU A 121 6.64 5.28 0.16
N ALA A 122 7.00 5.41 1.42
CA ALA A 122 7.58 4.31 2.19
C ALA A 122 6.59 3.17 2.41
N TRP A 123 5.32 3.50 2.66
CA TRP A 123 4.28 2.51 2.91
C TRP A 123 3.86 1.75 1.65
N TRP A 124 3.58 2.43 0.55
CA TRP A 124 3.03 1.76 -0.63
C TRP A 124 4.09 1.15 -1.56
N TRP A 125 5.38 1.46 -1.35
CA TRP A 125 6.45 0.85 -2.15
C TRP A 125 6.42 -0.69 -2.14
N PRO A 126 6.20 -1.38 -1.03
CA PRO A 126 6.03 -2.84 -1.01
C PRO A 126 4.91 -3.32 -1.92
N PHE A 127 3.79 -2.64 -1.95
CA PHE A 127 2.66 -3.00 -2.81
C PHE A 127 3.01 -2.90 -4.30
N ILE A 128 3.78 -1.88 -4.69
CA ILE A 128 4.31 -1.78 -6.05
C ILE A 128 5.25 -2.96 -6.34
N ALA A 129 6.15 -3.27 -5.43
CA ALA A 129 7.08 -4.39 -5.54
C ALA A 129 6.38 -5.75 -5.62
N GLN A 130 5.24 -5.89 -4.96
CA GLN A 130 4.38 -7.08 -4.99
C GLN A 130 3.48 -7.17 -6.23
N GLY A 131 3.41 -6.12 -7.05
CA GLY A 131 2.63 -6.11 -8.28
C GLY A 131 1.18 -5.64 -8.14
N TRP A 132 0.80 -4.97 -7.04
CA TRP A 132 -0.56 -4.45 -6.86
C TRP A 132 -0.92 -3.30 -7.79
N GLY A 133 0.06 -2.63 -8.38
CA GLY A 133 -0.09 -1.51 -9.29
C GLY A 133 0.85 -0.36 -8.97
N ASN A 134 0.85 0.65 -9.80
CA ASN A 134 1.59 1.89 -9.57
C ASN A 134 0.63 2.98 -9.10
N TRP A 135 1.04 3.79 -8.13
CA TRP A 135 0.15 4.72 -7.42
C TRP A 135 0.62 6.16 -7.57
N GLU A 136 -0.34 7.05 -7.64
CA GLU A 136 -0.12 8.49 -7.66
C GLU A 136 -1.11 9.17 -6.74
N VAL A 137 -0.65 10.13 -5.94
CA VAL A 137 -1.50 10.95 -5.09
C VAL A 137 -1.72 12.32 -5.71
N ASP A 138 -2.98 12.71 -5.83
CA ASP A 138 -3.37 14.05 -6.20
C ASP A 138 -3.92 14.79 -4.98
N MET A 139 -3.19 15.82 -4.55
CA MET A 139 -3.51 16.70 -3.43
C MET A 139 -4.08 18.05 -3.89
N SER A 140 -4.50 18.16 -5.15
CA SER A 140 -4.96 19.44 -5.74
C SER A 140 -6.17 20.02 -5.01
N ASP A 141 -7.01 19.17 -4.42
CA ASP A 141 -8.22 19.55 -3.68
C ASP A 141 -8.10 19.43 -2.15
N GLN A 142 -6.88 19.42 -1.64
CA GLN A 142 -6.60 19.31 -0.20
C GLN A 142 -7.29 20.41 0.63
N LYS A 143 -7.49 21.60 0.06
CA LYS A 143 -8.15 22.71 0.75
C LYS A 143 -9.61 22.40 1.10
N ASN A 144 -10.25 21.54 0.31
CA ASN A 144 -11.61 21.06 0.53
C ASN A 144 -11.65 19.73 1.33
N GLY A 145 -10.49 19.24 1.75
CA GLY A 145 -10.36 18.00 2.52
C GLY A 145 -10.32 16.74 1.67
N PHE A 146 -10.10 16.85 0.37
CA PHE A 146 -10.02 15.70 -0.53
C PHE A 146 -8.59 15.38 -0.94
N MET A 147 -8.33 14.09 -1.03
CA MET A 147 -7.12 13.52 -1.59
C MET A 147 -7.55 12.39 -2.52
N PHE A 148 -7.02 12.37 -3.73
CA PHE A 148 -7.32 11.33 -4.70
C PHE A 148 -6.09 10.43 -4.87
N ILE A 149 -6.34 9.13 -4.97
CA ILE A 149 -5.31 8.14 -5.22
C ILE A 149 -5.63 7.45 -6.55
N ASN A 150 -4.77 7.67 -7.52
CA ASN A 150 -4.86 7.02 -8.82
C ASN A 150 -4.00 5.77 -8.81
N ILE A 151 -4.58 4.64 -9.19
CA ILE A 151 -3.87 3.36 -9.30
C ILE A 151 -3.79 2.99 -10.77
N PHE A 152 -2.58 2.91 -11.29
CA PHE A 152 -2.28 2.49 -12.65
C PHE A 152 -1.87 1.02 -12.65
N ASP A 153 -2.24 0.30 -13.71
CA ASP A 153 -1.97 -1.14 -13.83
C ASP A 153 -2.44 -1.95 -12.61
N SER A 154 -3.59 -1.55 -12.06
CA SER A 154 -4.20 -2.22 -10.90
C SER A 154 -4.36 -3.72 -11.15
N ALA A 155 -3.81 -4.55 -10.27
CA ALA A 155 -3.96 -6.01 -10.36
C ALA A 155 -5.44 -6.44 -10.38
N VAL A 156 -6.31 -5.74 -9.66
CA VAL A 156 -7.75 -6.04 -9.61
C VAL A 156 -8.46 -5.60 -10.89
N ALA A 157 -8.34 -4.31 -11.26
CA ALA A 157 -9.09 -3.76 -12.39
C ALA A 157 -8.61 -4.34 -13.72
N ARG A 158 -7.30 -4.54 -13.88
CA ARG A 158 -6.72 -5.14 -15.08
C ARG A 158 -7.22 -6.57 -15.29
N THR A 159 -7.29 -7.33 -14.22
CA THR A 159 -7.64 -8.75 -14.26
C THR A 159 -9.14 -8.95 -14.53
N LEU A 160 -10.00 -8.11 -13.96
CA LEU A 160 -11.45 -8.17 -14.18
C LEU A 160 -11.86 -7.53 -15.51
N GLY A 161 -11.07 -6.58 -16.03
CA GLY A 161 -11.42 -5.81 -17.22
C GLY A 161 -12.58 -4.83 -16.96
N ASP A 162 -13.21 -4.38 -18.04
CA ASP A 162 -14.38 -3.50 -17.96
C ASP A 162 -15.65 -4.32 -17.70
N VAL A 163 -16.08 -4.34 -16.45
CA VAL A 163 -17.31 -5.02 -16.00
C VAL A 163 -18.46 -4.04 -15.75
N GLY A 164 -18.30 -2.76 -16.15
CA GLY A 164 -19.34 -1.73 -16.07
C GLY A 164 -19.69 -1.29 -14.63
N LYS A 165 -18.89 -1.65 -13.63
CA LYS A 165 -19.07 -1.27 -12.22
C LYS A 165 -17.71 -1.05 -11.53
N PRO A 166 -17.67 -0.31 -10.42
CA PRO A 166 -16.45 -0.19 -9.60
C PRO A 166 -16.00 -1.56 -9.09
N VAL A 167 -14.68 -1.82 -9.14
CA VAL A 167 -14.09 -3.11 -8.71
C VAL A 167 -12.97 -2.96 -7.68
N CYS A 168 -12.49 -1.72 -7.46
CA CYS A 168 -11.34 -1.45 -6.59
C CYS A 168 -11.71 -1.31 -5.11
N HIS A 169 -12.78 -1.98 -4.65
CA HIS A 169 -13.26 -1.89 -3.27
C HIS A 169 -12.20 -2.28 -2.23
N ILE A 170 -11.38 -3.29 -2.53
CA ILE A 170 -10.30 -3.72 -1.64
C ILE A 170 -9.25 -2.61 -1.42
N TYR A 171 -8.91 -1.87 -2.46
CA TYR A 171 -7.99 -0.74 -2.33
C TYR A 171 -8.61 0.41 -1.54
N ALA A 172 -9.87 0.73 -1.80
CA ALA A 172 -10.59 1.75 -1.04
C ALA A 172 -10.59 1.42 0.46
N GLY A 173 -10.88 0.17 0.80
CA GLY A 173 -10.79 -0.32 2.17
C GLY A 173 -9.38 -0.25 2.73
N LEU A 174 -8.37 -0.71 1.98
CA LEU A 174 -6.96 -0.68 2.39
C LEU A 174 -6.51 0.74 2.78
N PHE A 175 -6.83 1.73 1.94
CA PHE A 175 -6.53 3.11 2.25
C PHE A 175 -7.31 3.63 3.46
N ALA A 176 -8.61 3.34 3.53
CA ALA A 176 -9.44 3.74 4.67
C ALA A 176 -8.89 3.17 5.98
N GLY A 177 -8.55 1.89 6.02
CA GLY A 177 -7.98 1.23 7.19
C GLY A 177 -6.63 1.81 7.59
N PHE A 178 -5.72 1.97 6.64
CA PHE A 178 -4.40 2.53 6.89
C PHE A 178 -4.46 3.97 7.39
N PHE A 179 -5.21 4.84 6.72
CA PHE A 179 -5.32 6.24 7.12
C PHE A 179 -6.08 6.42 8.43
N SER A 180 -7.10 5.61 8.70
CA SER A 180 -7.81 5.65 9.98
C SER A 180 -6.87 5.40 11.15
N ASP A 181 -6.01 4.41 11.04
CA ASP A 181 -4.98 4.13 12.05
C ASP A 181 -3.94 5.25 12.11
N LEU A 182 -3.47 5.69 10.95
CA LEU A 182 -2.42 6.72 10.85
C LEU A 182 -2.80 8.02 11.58
N ILE A 183 -4.04 8.47 11.44
CA ILE A 183 -4.53 9.71 12.03
C ILE A 183 -5.35 9.48 13.32
N ASN A 184 -5.48 8.23 13.75
CA ASN A 184 -6.29 7.81 14.89
C ASN A 184 -7.74 8.33 14.83
N LYS A 185 -8.36 8.20 13.65
CA LYS A 185 -9.72 8.64 13.37
C LYS A 185 -10.36 7.71 12.35
N ASP A 186 -11.58 7.27 12.63
CA ASP A 186 -12.35 6.47 11.69
C ASP A 186 -12.69 7.30 10.43
N LEU A 187 -12.33 6.79 9.28
CA LEU A 187 -12.59 7.40 7.97
C LEU A 187 -13.73 6.71 7.21
N GLY A 188 -14.45 5.78 7.83
CA GLY A 188 -15.65 5.15 7.32
C GLY A 188 -15.43 3.80 6.73
#